data_8357c10bc7764d62f377b70aaa84d236
#
_entry.id   8357c10bc7764d62f377b70aaa84d236
#
_cell.length_a   1.000
_cell.length_b   1.000
_cell.length_c   1.000
_cell.angle_alpha   90.00
_cell.angle_beta   90.00
_cell.angle_gamma   90.00
#
_symmetry.space_group_name_H-M   'P 1'
#
loop_
_entity.id
_entity.type
_entity.pdbx_description
1 polymer ?
#
loop_
_entity_poly.entity_id
_entity_poly.type
_entity_poly.pdbx_seq_one_letter_code
_entity_poly.pdbx_strand_id
1 'polypeptide(L)'
;MTKDYTQMVFEIIKPLALLPEPVKIYRNVIDEDFDSRPDDFIVYKSGISNTPKLYGDGKTLLRRVNCDITVNERGTGNNENAGYLVKLVEEQLIKNNISYNRSDIGYVESMDSMQTTFDFCLT
;
A
#
# COMPACT_ATOMS: atom_id res chain seq x y z
N MET A 1 -1.14 -15.24 -20.53
CA MET A 1 -0.30 -15.02 -19.34
C MET A 1 -1.06 -14.20 -18.32
N THR A 2 -1.10 -14.65 -17.09
CA THR A 2 -1.80 -13.97 -16.02
C THR A 2 -0.87 -12.95 -15.36
N LYS A 3 -1.33 -11.72 -15.20
CA LYS A 3 -0.55 -10.69 -14.51
C LYS A 3 -0.56 -10.97 -13.01
N ASP A 4 0.59 -10.85 -12.38
CA ASP A 4 0.70 -10.90 -10.93
C ASP A 4 0.57 -9.49 -10.37
N TYR A 5 -0.65 -9.09 -10.05
CA TYR A 5 -0.92 -7.74 -9.55
C TYR A 5 -0.30 -7.47 -8.18
N THR A 6 -0.18 -8.50 -7.35
CA THR A 6 0.47 -8.34 -6.05
C THR A 6 1.94 -8.02 -6.24
N GLN A 7 2.60 -8.69 -7.19
CA GLN A 7 3.99 -8.38 -7.51
C GLN A 7 4.13 -6.98 -8.10
N MET A 8 3.17 -6.55 -8.92
CA MET A 8 3.18 -5.20 -9.49
C MET A 8 3.11 -4.14 -8.39
N VAL A 9 2.29 -4.35 -7.36
CA VAL A 9 2.23 -3.43 -6.21
C VAL A 9 3.57 -3.41 -5.49
N PHE A 10 4.16 -4.58 -5.26
CA PHE A 10 5.47 -4.67 -4.60
C PHE A 10 6.54 -3.89 -5.37
N GLU A 11 6.56 -4.00 -6.70
CA GLU A 11 7.55 -3.30 -7.51
C GLU A 11 7.45 -1.78 -7.38
N ILE A 12 6.26 -1.24 -7.11
CA ILE A 12 6.05 0.19 -6.91
C ILE A 12 6.77 0.67 -5.65
N ILE A 13 6.70 -0.11 -4.57
CA ILE A 13 7.23 0.29 -3.26
C ILE A 13 8.58 -0.34 -2.93
N LYS A 14 9.07 -1.23 -3.78
CA LYS A 14 10.37 -1.91 -3.59
C LYS A 14 11.54 -0.96 -3.30
N PRO A 15 11.64 0.22 -3.94
CA PRO A 15 12.76 1.14 -3.64
C PRO A 15 12.84 1.52 -2.16
N LEU A 16 11.72 1.50 -1.44
CA LEU A 16 11.72 1.83 0.00
C LEU A 16 12.41 0.75 0.83
N ALA A 17 12.40 -0.50 0.37
CA ALA A 17 13.08 -1.61 1.03
C ALA A 17 14.58 -1.59 0.77
N LEU A 18 15.05 -0.77 -0.18
CA LEU A 18 16.45 -0.69 -0.57
C LEU A 18 17.16 0.57 -0.03
N LEU A 19 16.46 1.36 0.79
CA LEU A 19 17.05 2.55 1.42
C LEU A 19 18.11 2.14 2.45
N PRO A 20 19.04 3.07 2.82
CA PRO A 20 20.00 2.80 3.89
C PRO A 20 19.33 2.35 5.20
N GLU A 21 18.15 2.94 5.51
CA GLU A 21 17.29 2.46 6.57
C GLU A 21 16.07 1.82 5.90
N PRO A 22 16.14 0.51 5.59
CA PRO A 22 15.09 -0.13 4.79
C PRO A 22 13.77 -0.19 5.52
N VAL A 23 12.69 0.08 4.78
CA VAL A 23 11.33 -0.04 5.29
C VAL A 23 10.91 -1.50 5.21
N LYS A 24 10.34 -2.01 6.28
CA LYS A 24 9.81 -3.37 6.30
C LYS A 24 8.47 -3.41 5.55
N ILE A 25 8.34 -4.35 4.63
CA ILE A 25 7.17 -4.49 3.77
C ILE A 25 6.59 -5.88 3.95
N TYR A 26 5.30 -5.95 4.25
CA TYR A 26 4.57 -7.20 4.41
C TYR A 26 3.53 -7.34 3.31
N ARG A 27 3.38 -8.57 2.82
CA ARG A 27 2.37 -8.91 1.82
C ARG A 27 1.14 -9.47 2.53
N ASN A 28 -0.02 -8.84 2.32
CA ASN A 28 -1.34 -9.25 2.80
C ASN A 28 -1.53 -9.18 4.32
N VAL A 29 -0.64 -9.77 5.10
CA VAL A 29 -0.75 -9.83 6.56
C VAL A 29 0.60 -9.60 7.22
N ILE A 30 0.57 -9.23 8.49
CA ILE A 30 1.77 -9.10 9.30
C ILE A 30 2.06 -10.46 9.94
N ASP A 31 3.21 -11.04 9.63
CA ASP A 31 3.61 -12.36 10.13
C ASP A 31 4.31 -12.32 11.48
N GLU A 32 4.49 -11.14 12.06
CA GLU A 32 5.25 -10.98 13.30
C GLU A 32 4.32 -10.61 14.46
N ASP A 33 4.67 -11.08 15.66
CA ASP A 33 3.97 -10.71 16.89
C ASP A 33 4.07 -9.21 17.14
N PHE A 34 3.12 -8.67 17.90
CA PHE A 34 3.07 -7.24 18.19
C PHE A 34 4.41 -6.71 18.70
N ASP A 35 5.03 -7.41 19.65
CA ASP A 35 6.30 -6.96 20.26
C ASP A 35 7.50 -7.07 19.32
N SER A 36 7.40 -7.88 18.28
CA SER A 36 8.47 -8.12 17.31
C SER A 36 8.37 -7.23 16.08
N ARG A 37 7.25 -6.48 15.93
CA ARG A 37 7.05 -5.64 14.76
C ARG A 37 7.96 -4.44 14.78
N PRO A 38 8.45 -4.00 13.60
CA PRO A 38 9.15 -2.74 13.50
C PRO A 38 8.23 -1.57 13.83
N ASP A 39 8.81 -0.43 14.18
CA ASP A 39 8.03 0.76 14.50
C ASP A 39 7.23 1.26 13.31
N ASP A 40 7.85 1.26 12.14
CA ASP A 40 7.21 1.71 10.91
C ASP A 40 7.26 0.59 9.89
N PHE A 41 6.14 0.35 9.23
CA PHE A 41 6.08 -0.72 8.23
C PHE A 41 4.92 -0.47 7.26
N ILE A 42 4.97 -1.21 6.16
CA ILE A 42 3.96 -1.13 5.10
C ILE A 42 3.35 -2.51 4.92
N VAL A 43 2.03 -2.56 4.76
CA VAL A 43 1.32 -3.78 4.34
C VAL A 43 0.67 -3.47 3.00
N TYR A 44 0.93 -4.30 2.00
CA TYR A 44 0.32 -4.13 0.68
C TYR A 44 -0.50 -5.35 0.30
N LYS A 45 -1.53 -5.12 -0.50
CA LYS A 45 -2.33 -6.22 -1.02
C LYS A 45 -3.02 -5.82 -2.32
N SER A 46 -3.37 -6.82 -3.10
CA SER A 46 -4.22 -6.65 -4.27
C SER A 46 -5.53 -7.38 -4.03
N GLY A 47 -6.60 -6.86 -4.62
CA GLY A 47 -7.90 -7.50 -4.53
C GLY A 47 -7.88 -8.87 -5.20
N ILE A 48 -8.65 -9.79 -4.63
CA ILE A 48 -8.79 -11.14 -5.16
C ILE A 48 -9.71 -11.13 -6.37
N SER A 49 -10.74 -10.29 -6.32
CA SER A 49 -11.74 -10.23 -7.38
C SER A 49 -11.41 -9.14 -8.38
N ASN A 50 -11.34 -9.52 -9.63
CA ASN A 50 -11.29 -8.57 -10.73
C ASN A 50 -12.71 -8.09 -11.00
N THR A 51 -12.89 -6.79 -11.14
CA THR A 51 -14.16 -6.25 -11.58
C THR A 51 -14.09 -6.08 -13.09
N PRO A 52 -14.74 -6.95 -13.87
CA PRO A 52 -14.75 -6.79 -15.32
C PRO A 52 -15.65 -5.62 -15.70
N LYS A 53 -15.20 -4.85 -16.68
CA LYS A 53 -16.01 -3.78 -17.27
C LYS A 53 -16.24 -4.09 -18.72
N LEU A 54 -17.50 -4.03 -19.14
CA LEU A 54 -17.88 -4.18 -20.53
C LEU A 54 -17.78 -2.85 -21.24
N TYR A 55 -17.21 -2.87 -22.43
CA TYR A 55 -17.10 -1.68 -23.28
C TYR A 55 -17.71 -1.95 -24.65
N GLY A 56 -18.39 -0.95 -25.19
CA GLY A 56 -18.97 -1.03 -26.51
C GLY A 56 -20.04 -2.10 -26.62
N ASP A 57 -19.83 -3.05 -27.50
CA ASP A 57 -20.78 -4.13 -27.81
C ASP A 57 -20.69 -5.33 -26.86
N GLY A 58 -19.97 -5.19 -25.77
CA GLY A 58 -19.81 -6.25 -24.80
C GLY A 58 -18.70 -7.23 -25.10
N LYS A 59 -17.95 -7.01 -26.17
CA LYS A 59 -16.87 -7.93 -26.56
C LYS A 59 -15.56 -7.60 -25.88
N THR A 60 -15.35 -6.37 -25.47
CA THR A 60 -14.13 -5.93 -24.82
C THR A 60 -14.34 -5.85 -23.31
N LEU A 61 -13.53 -6.60 -22.57
CA LEU A 61 -13.53 -6.56 -21.11
C LEU A 61 -12.24 -5.97 -20.63
N LEU A 62 -12.32 -4.89 -19.83
CA LEU A 62 -11.21 -4.41 -19.04
C LEU A 62 -11.40 -4.93 -17.62
N ARG A 63 -10.32 -5.46 -17.07
CA ARG A 63 -10.31 -5.90 -15.68
C ARG A 63 -9.55 -4.89 -14.86
N ARG A 64 -10.15 -4.50 -13.74
CA ARG A 64 -9.51 -3.63 -12.78
C ARG A 64 -9.30 -4.42 -11.50
N VAL A 65 -8.11 -4.34 -10.98
CA VAL A 65 -7.78 -4.96 -9.70
C VAL A 65 -7.58 -3.86 -8.68
N ASN A 66 -8.38 -3.88 -7.61
CA ASN A 66 -8.25 -2.94 -6.53
C ASN A 66 -7.05 -3.34 -5.67
N CYS A 67 -6.15 -2.39 -5.45
CA CYS A 67 -4.96 -2.60 -4.67
C CYS A 67 -4.89 -1.59 -3.54
N ASP A 68 -4.24 -1.95 -2.45
CA ASP A 68 -4.00 -0.99 -1.41
C ASP A 68 -2.63 -1.14 -0.77
N ILE A 69 -2.15 -0.04 -0.23
CA ILE A 69 -0.93 0.04 0.53
C ILE A 69 -1.28 0.75 1.82
N THR A 70 -1.11 0.07 2.95
CA THR A 70 -1.36 0.64 4.27
C THR A 70 -0.02 0.95 4.93
N VAL A 71 0.16 2.21 5.29
CA VAL A 71 1.35 2.69 5.99
C VAL A 71 1.06 2.74 7.48
N ASN A 72 1.94 2.16 8.27
CA ASN A 72 1.84 2.15 9.73
C ASN A 72 3.07 2.84 10.31
N GLU A 73 2.83 3.92 11.05
CA GLU A 73 3.88 4.64 11.74
C GLU A 73 3.58 4.58 13.24
N ARG A 74 4.52 4.08 14.05
CA ARG A 74 4.29 3.90 15.48
C ARG A 74 4.05 5.23 16.17
N GLY A 75 3.12 5.23 17.13
CA GLY A 75 2.80 6.37 17.97
C GLY A 75 1.60 7.15 17.50
N THR A 76 1.40 8.31 18.13
CA THR A 76 0.22 9.13 17.92
C THR A 76 0.37 10.18 16.81
N GLY A 77 1.51 10.18 16.12
CA GLY A 77 1.76 11.14 15.07
C GLY A 77 2.27 12.51 15.56
N ASN A 78 2.66 12.59 16.83
CA ASN A 78 3.12 13.84 17.43
C ASN A 78 4.64 14.04 17.39
N ASN A 79 5.38 13.12 16.76
CA ASN A 79 6.82 13.26 16.64
C ASN A 79 7.20 14.01 15.35
N GLU A 80 8.45 14.49 15.28
CA GLU A 80 8.91 15.29 14.13
C GLU A 80 8.94 14.52 12.82
N ASN A 81 9.03 13.20 12.88
CA ASN A 81 9.10 12.35 11.69
C ASN A 81 7.73 11.80 11.27
N ALA A 82 6.67 12.22 11.95
CA ALA A 82 5.32 11.76 11.62
C ALA A 82 4.97 12.11 10.17
N GLY A 83 4.46 11.14 9.43
CA GLY A 83 4.10 11.31 8.03
C GLY A 83 5.24 11.13 7.04
N TYR A 84 6.46 10.85 7.51
CA TYR A 84 7.61 10.66 6.63
C TYR A 84 7.41 9.46 5.70
N LEU A 85 7.00 8.33 6.26
CA LEU A 85 6.79 7.11 5.47
C LEU A 85 5.62 7.27 4.49
N VAL A 86 4.56 7.96 4.91
CA VAL A 86 3.42 8.28 4.04
C VAL A 86 3.90 9.07 2.82
N LYS A 87 4.75 10.05 3.05
CA LYS A 87 5.31 10.89 1.97
C LYS A 87 6.13 10.05 0.99
N LEU A 88 6.95 9.13 1.50
CA LEU A 88 7.75 8.25 0.65
C LEU A 88 6.90 7.37 -0.25
N VAL A 89 5.83 6.79 0.30
CA VAL A 89 4.91 5.95 -0.48
C VAL A 89 4.21 6.79 -1.54
N GLU A 90 3.74 7.97 -1.15
CA GLU A 90 3.06 8.88 -2.08
C GLU A 90 3.96 9.26 -3.25
N GLU A 91 5.23 9.54 -2.98
CA GLU A 91 6.21 9.85 -4.03
C GLU A 91 6.39 8.69 -5.01
N GLN A 92 6.38 7.44 -4.52
CA GLN A 92 6.50 6.27 -5.38
C GLN A 92 5.26 6.10 -6.28
N LEU A 93 4.08 6.35 -5.75
CA LEU A 93 2.85 6.29 -6.55
C LEU A 93 2.85 7.35 -7.65
N ILE A 94 3.24 8.57 -7.31
CA ILE A 94 3.33 9.67 -8.27
C ILE A 94 4.37 9.37 -9.35
N LYS A 95 5.52 8.87 -8.94
CA LYS A 95 6.61 8.53 -9.86
C LYS A 95 6.19 7.46 -10.88
N ASN A 96 5.32 6.55 -10.48
CA ASN A 96 4.82 5.49 -11.34
C ASN A 96 3.52 5.87 -12.07
N ASN A 97 3.12 7.14 -12.01
CA ASN A 97 1.92 7.67 -12.67
C ASN A 97 0.64 6.96 -12.24
N ILE A 98 0.55 6.62 -10.95
CA ILE A 98 -0.61 5.94 -10.39
C ILE A 98 -1.52 6.95 -9.73
N SER A 99 -2.79 6.98 -10.17
CA SER A 99 -3.84 7.76 -9.50
C SER A 99 -4.34 6.97 -8.31
N TYR A 100 -4.43 7.61 -7.17
CA TYR A 100 -4.80 6.94 -5.93
C TYR A 100 -5.75 7.80 -5.10
N ASN A 101 -6.45 7.13 -4.19
CA ASN A 101 -7.21 7.78 -3.13
C ASN A 101 -6.49 7.54 -1.81
N ARG A 102 -6.32 8.59 -1.04
CA ARG A 102 -5.65 8.51 0.26
C ARG A 102 -6.72 8.61 1.36
N SER A 103 -6.65 7.68 2.32
CA SER A 103 -7.51 7.68 3.49
C SER A 103 -6.65 7.72 4.74
N ASP A 104 -6.74 8.82 5.49
CA ASP A 104 -6.02 8.95 6.76
C ASP A 104 -6.91 8.36 7.86
N ILE A 105 -6.61 7.12 8.24
CA ILE A 105 -7.39 6.40 9.23
C ILE A 105 -7.17 6.98 10.63
N GLY A 106 -5.96 7.47 10.89
CA GLY A 106 -5.61 8.04 12.16
C GLY A 106 -4.97 7.02 13.11
N TYR A 107 -5.00 7.34 14.39
CA TYR A 107 -4.37 6.49 15.39
C TYR A 107 -5.25 5.25 15.68
N VAL A 108 -4.63 4.08 15.58
CA VAL A 108 -5.26 2.80 15.88
C VAL A 108 -4.66 2.28 17.18
N GLU A 109 -5.43 2.33 18.25
CA GLU A 109 -4.94 2.01 19.59
C GLU A 109 -4.41 0.58 19.69
N SER A 110 -5.12 -0.39 19.11
CA SER A 110 -4.71 -1.80 19.12
C SER A 110 -3.38 -2.05 18.46
N MET A 111 -2.96 -1.16 17.56
CA MET A 111 -1.70 -1.25 16.82
C MET A 111 -0.65 -0.28 17.32
N ASP A 112 -1.04 0.66 18.19
CA ASP A 112 -0.20 1.77 18.62
C ASP A 112 0.48 2.44 17.42
N SER A 113 -0.30 2.72 16.39
CA SER A 113 0.20 3.25 15.13
C SER A 113 -0.78 4.20 14.47
N MET A 114 -0.23 5.21 13.81
CA MET A 114 -0.99 6.01 12.85
C MET A 114 -1.05 5.24 11.55
N GLN A 115 -2.25 5.14 10.97
CA GLN A 115 -2.44 4.42 9.71
C GLN A 115 -2.95 5.34 8.62
N THR A 116 -2.39 5.14 7.43
CA THR A 116 -2.83 5.80 6.20
C THR A 116 -2.89 4.73 5.11
N THR A 117 -4.00 4.69 4.38
CA THR A 117 -4.20 3.73 3.31
C THR A 117 -4.28 4.45 1.97
N PHE A 118 -3.55 3.93 1.00
CA PHE A 118 -3.62 4.37 -0.40
C PHE A 118 -4.35 3.31 -1.20
N ASP A 119 -5.47 3.68 -1.81
CA ASP A 119 -6.25 2.79 -2.65
C ASP A 119 -6.09 3.19 -4.10
N PHE A 120 -5.85 2.22 -4.96
CA PHE A 120 -5.69 2.46 -6.39
C PHE A 120 -6.07 1.21 -7.18
N CYS A 121 -6.24 1.39 -8.48
CA CYS A 121 -6.56 0.28 -9.38
C CYS A 121 -5.44 0.07 -10.38
N LEU A 122 -5.17 -1.20 -10.67
CA LEU A 122 -4.28 -1.61 -11.76
C LEU A 122 -5.10 -2.28 -12.85
N THR A 123 -4.70 -2.11 -14.08
CA THR A 123 -5.36 -2.72 -15.25
C THR A 123 -4.42 -3.62 -16.03
#